data_ec6c2a57214de89b1f9ddfe5d45f3f74
#
_entry.id   ec6c2a57214de89b1f9ddfe5d45f3f74
#
_cell.length_a   1.000
_cell.length_b   1.000
_cell.length_c   1.000
_cell.angle_alpha   90.00
_cell.angle_beta   90.00
_cell.angle_gamma   90.00
#
_symmetry.space_group_name_H-M   'P 1'
#
loop_
_entity.id
_entity.type
_entity.pdbx_description
1 polymer ?
#
loop_
_entity_poly.entity_id
_entity_poly.type
_entity_poly.pdbx_seq_one_letter_code
_entity_poly.pdbx_strand_id
1 'polypeptide(L)'
;FTPTITPFTTDANTKLLIQGDWLGGYGVDSSGNNKDHHISGIGDDHKSIDTPINNFATLNAIWRNHSGGSVTFSEGNLKNWNQYGDVYWNPTMELPTTGKWYWECYGDANSTRFGLLMEDRPGTTNPTPTTGGKIWYWDSNGVNYPYGTVVNGTVYTSGTICGIGVDVDAGEIKFYKNGVLLYTGTNLNSEGYEFLRPIFWHTDGSTIWANFGQDSTFAGTKAGGAAAQDANNVGDFYYAPPAGH
;
A
#
# COMPACT_ATOMS: atom_id res chain seq x y z
N PHE A 1 -5.47 -19.02 19.58
CA PHE A 1 -6.75 -18.32 19.36
C PHE A 1 -6.97 -18.19 17.85
N THR A 2 -8.07 -18.71 17.37
CA THR A 2 -8.49 -18.54 15.97
C THR A 2 -9.64 -17.53 15.98
N PRO A 3 -9.48 -16.35 15.35
CA PRO A 3 -10.57 -15.38 15.26
C PRO A 3 -11.78 -15.99 14.52
N THR A 4 -12.98 -15.59 14.91
CA THR A 4 -14.16 -15.94 14.13
C THR A 4 -14.14 -15.18 12.80
N ILE A 5 -14.53 -15.85 11.73
CA ILE A 5 -14.67 -15.27 10.39
C ILE A 5 -16.10 -14.81 10.10
N THR A 6 -16.99 -15.02 11.05
CA THR A 6 -18.38 -14.58 10.96
C THR A 6 -18.63 -13.44 11.95
N PRO A 7 -19.52 -12.49 11.61
CA PRO A 7 -19.92 -11.45 12.54
C PRO A 7 -20.40 -12.04 13.88
N PHE A 8 -20.11 -11.34 14.98
CA PHE A 8 -20.66 -11.71 16.27
C PHE A 8 -22.17 -11.58 16.25
N THR A 9 -22.83 -12.53 16.88
CA THR A 9 -24.29 -12.50 17.10
C THR A 9 -24.59 -12.07 18.53
N THR A 10 -25.76 -11.49 18.71
CA THR A 10 -26.24 -11.08 20.05
C THR A 10 -26.62 -12.26 20.91
N ASP A 11 -26.38 -12.13 22.21
CA ASP A 11 -26.89 -13.01 23.28
C ASP A 11 -27.62 -12.19 24.35
N ALA A 12 -28.11 -12.87 25.39
CA ALA A 12 -28.84 -12.21 26.49
C ALA A 12 -27.98 -11.19 27.28
N ASN A 13 -26.67 -11.25 27.20
CA ASN A 13 -25.74 -10.39 27.91
C ASN A 13 -25.18 -9.26 27.03
N THR A 14 -25.41 -9.31 25.72
CA THR A 14 -24.94 -8.31 24.78
C THR A 14 -25.60 -6.96 25.05
N LYS A 15 -24.82 -5.96 25.44
CA LYS A 15 -25.31 -4.62 25.76
C LYS A 15 -25.09 -3.61 24.67
N LEU A 16 -24.12 -3.85 23.80
CA LEU A 16 -23.75 -3.04 22.66
C LEU A 16 -23.03 -3.93 21.64
N LEU A 17 -23.38 -3.84 20.38
CA LEU A 17 -22.70 -4.52 19.28
C LEU A 17 -22.56 -3.60 18.10
N ILE A 18 -21.36 -3.05 17.90
CA ILE A 18 -20.97 -2.30 16.71
C ILE A 18 -20.23 -3.25 15.77
N GLN A 19 -20.72 -3.40 14.56
CA GLN A 19 -20.11 -4.24 13.54
C GLN A 19 -19.39 -3.39 12.49
N GLY A 20 -18.21 -3.81 12.12
CA GLY A 20 -17.38 -3.09 11.15
C GLY A 20 -17.83 -3.21 9.69
N ASP A 21 -18.81 -4.07 9.41
CA ASP A 21 -19.42 -4.19 8.08
C ASP A 21 -20.40 -3.04 7.75
N TRP A 22 -20.72 -2.23 8.77
CA TRP A 22 -21.62 -1.06 8.67
C TRP A 22 -23.01 -1.38 8.10
N LEU A 23 -23.47 -2.62 8.17
CA LEU A 23 -24.84 -2.98 7.81
C LEU A 23 -25.82 -2.20 8.69
N GLY A 24 -26.70 -1.43 8.06
CA GLY A 24 -27.63 -0.55 8.75
C GLY A 24 -27.14 0.87 8.97
N GLY A 25 -25.87 1.18 8.76
CA GLY A 25 -25.26 2.51 8.87
C GLY A 25 -24.13 2.63 9.87
N TYR A 26 -23.41 3.74 9.81
CA TYR A 26 -22.26 4.00 10.66
C TYR A 26 -22.70 4.18 12.13
N GLY A 27 -22.07 3.43 13.03
CA GLY A 27 -22.32 3.53 14.46
C GLY A 27 -23.63 2.91 14.94
N VAL A 28 -24.34 2.15 14.09
CA VAL A 28 -25.57 1.46 14.46
C VAL A 28 -25.28 0.33 15.45
N ASP A 29 -26.07 0.29 16.53
CA ASP A 29 -26.03 -0.78 17.53
C ASP A 29 -26.86 -1.97 17.08
N SER A 30 -26.18 -3.04 16.63
CA SER A 30 -26.79 -4.30 16.23
C SER A 30 -27.22 -5.18 17.41
N SER A 31 -27.06 -4.73 18.67
CA SER A 31 -27.46 -5.50 19.86
C SER A 31 -28.98 -5.51 20.11
N GLY A 32 -29.72 -4.63 19.47
CA GLY A 32 -31.16 -4.43 19.72
C GLY A 32 -31.46 -3.55 20.93
N ASN A 33 -30.46 -2.97 21.57
CA ASN A 33 -30.66 -2.09 22.74
C ASN A 33 -30.75 -0.61 22.38
N ASN A 34 -30.81 -0.26 21.09
CA ASN A 34 -30.94 1.11 20.58
C ASN A 34 -29.86 2.07 21.15
N LYS A 35 -28.61 1.63 21.19
CA LYS A 35 -27.47 2.42 21.64
C LYS A 35 -26.61 2.91 20.47
N ASP A 36 -27.29 3.43 19.46
CA ASP A 36 -26.64 3.99 18.28
C ASP A 36 -25.71 5.13 18.67
N HIS A 37 -24.55 5.18 18.02
CA HIS A 37 -23.58 6.25 18.20
C HIS A 37 -23.78 7.31 17.14
N HIS A 38 -23.80 8.58 17.57
CA HIS A 38 -23.73 9.69 16.63
C HIS A 38 -22.31 9.75 16.04
N ILE A 39 -22.21 9.51 14.75
CA ILE A 39 -20.95 9.54 14.01
C ILE A 39 -20.84 10.89 13.30
N SER A 40 -19.68 11.52 13.41
CA SER A 40 -19.34 12.75 12.71
C SER A 40 -17.99 12.63 12.04
N GLY A 41 -17.89 13.00 10.75
CA GLY A 41 -16.65 12.97 10.00
C GLY A 41 -16.22 11.58 9.50
N ILE A 42 -17.12 10.59 9.55
CA ILE A 42 -16.89 9.26 8.93
C ILE A 42 -17.93 9.07 7.84
N GLY A 43 -17.48 8.71 6.65
CA GLY A 43 -18.30 8.44 5.47
C GLY A 43 -17.84 7.17 4.74
N ASP A 44 -18.38 6.93 3.56
CA ASP A 44 -18.05 5.74 2.76
C ASP A 44 -16.57 5.71 2.33
N ASP A 45 -15.95 6.85 2.21
CA ASP A 45 -14.51 7.02 1.93
C ASP A 45 -13.58 6.60 3.06
N HIS A 46 -14.13 6.34 4.25
CA HIS A 46 -13.40 5.85 5.42
C HIS A 46 -13.59 4.34 5.67
N LYS A 47 -14.31 3.67 4.79
CA LYS A 47 -14.48 2.21 4.88
C LYS A 47 -13.22 1.50 4.41
N SER A 48 -12.86 0.42 5.10
CA SER A 48 -11.87 -0.55 4.64
C SER A 48 -12.54 -1.92 4.51
N ILE A 49 -12.09 -2.70 3.55
CA ILE A 49 -12.50 -4.10 3.41
C ILE A 49 -11.64 -5.05 4.24
N ASP A 50 -10.78 -4.51 5.12
CA ASP A 50 -10.02 -5.29 6.08
C ASP A 50 -10.95 -6.11 6.99
N THR A 51 -10.64 -7.38 7.09
CA THR A 51 -11.34 -8.33 7.95
C THR A 51 -10.31 -9.23 8.64
N PRO A 52 -10.67 -10.01 9.66
CA PRO A 52 -9.73 -10.98 10.26
C PRO A 52 -9.15 -12.01 9.28
N ILE A 53 -9.78 -12.19 8.12
CA ILE A 53 -9.32 -13.11 7.07
C ILE A 53 -8.66 -12.40 5.88
N ASN A 54 -8.96 -11.12 5.68
CA ASN A 54 -8.40 -10.28 4.63
C ASN A 54 -7.73 -9.08 5.27
N ASN A 55 -6.51 -9.29 5.75
CA ASN A 55 -5.75 -8.27 6.43
C ASN A 55 -4.72 -7.69 5.44
N PHE A 56 -4.90 -6.43 5.09
CA PHE A 56 -4.05 -5.73 4.15
C PHE A 56 -2.91 -4.98 4.85
N ALA A 57 -1.80 -4.79 4.16
CA ALA A 57 -0.72 -3.95 4.65
C ALA A 57 -1.14 -2.47 4.73
N THR A 58 -0.49 -1.73 5.61
CA THR A 58 -0.55 -0.26 5.66
C THR A 58 0.86 0.31 5.73
N LEU A 59 1.03 1.61 5.53
CA LEU A 59 2.33 2.25 5.75
C LEU A 59 2.70 2.20 7.24
N ASN A 60 3.92 1.77 7.54
CA ASN A 60 4.34 1.57 8.92
C ASN A 60 4.79 2.91 9.55
N ALA A 61 3.95 3.52 10.37
CA ALA A 61 4.23 4.80 11.02
C ALA A 61 5.36 4.73 12.06
N ILE A 62 5.68 3.54 12.56
CA ILE A 62 6.73 3.31 13.55
C ILE A 62 8.09 3.15 12.86
N TRP A 63 8.11 2.42 11.76
CA TRP A 63 9.32 2.19 10.97
C TRP A 63 9.42 3.23 9.86
N ARG A 64 10.15 4.29 10.13
CA ARG A 64 10.42 5.36 9.18
C ARG A 64 11.88 5.74 9.26
N ASN A 65 12.44 6.05 8.12
CA ASN A 65 13.73 6.69 8.06
C ASN A 65 13.58 8.05 7.38
N HIS A 66 13.94 9.09 8.08
CA HIS A 66 13.88 10.45 7.55
C HIS A 66 15.06 11.28 8.06
N SER A 67 15.54 12.16 7.22
CA SER A 67 16.65 13.08 7.52
C SER A 67 16.21 14.37 8.24
N GLY A 68 15.00 14.39 8.81
CA GLY A 68 14.41 15.55 9.48
C GLY A 68 13.00 15.83 8.95
N GLY A 69 12.27 16.69 9.62
CA GLY A 69 10.95 17.14 9.17
C GLY A 69 9.77 16.48 9.87
N SER A 70 8.60 17.03 9.58
CA SER A 70 7.33 16.55 10.10
C SER A 70 6.63 15.67 9.07
N VAL A 71 6.29 14.49 9.49
CA VAL A 71 5.59 13.51 8.67
C VAL A 71 4.24 13.21 9.29
N THR A 72 3.19 13.27 8.49
CA THR A 72 1.83 13.02 8.93
C THR A 72 1.26 11.82 8.18
N PHE A 73 0.73 10.86 8.94
CA PHE A 73 -0.08 9.76 8.43
C PHE A 73 -1.55 10.07 8.62
N SER A 74 -2.36 9.63 7.67
CA SER A 74 -3.81 9.69 7.72
C SER A 74 -4.43 8.53 6.94
N GLU A 75 -5.75 8.46 6.88
CA GLU A 75 -6.51 7.47 6.12
C GLU A 75 -6.08 6.04 6.48
N GLY A 76 -6.11 5.71 7.77
CA GLY A 76 -5.69 4.38 8.24
C GLY A 76 -4.23 4.02 7.94
N ASN A 77 -3.34 5.02 7.85
CA ASN A 77 -1.96 4.89 7.39
C ASN A 77 -1.81 4.48 5.92
N LEU A 78 -2.78 4.81 5.08
CA LEU A 78 -2.66 4.63 3.62
C LEU A 78 -2.19 5.90 2.92
N LYS A 79 -2.18 7.03 3.63
CA LYS A 79 -1.72 8.32 3.14
C LYS A 79 -0.62 8.87 4.03
N ASN A 80 0.40 9.41 3.41
CA ASN A 80 1.52 10.05 4.09
C ASN A 80 1.86 11.38 3.43
N TRP A 81 1.99 12.43 4.24
CA TRP A 81 2.50 13.74 3.84
C TRP A 81 3.82 14.02 4.53
N ASN A 82 4.79 14.53 3.78
CA ASN A 82 6.10 14.91 4.27
C ASN A 82 6.35 16.40 4.07
N GLN A 83 6.73 17.10 5.12
CA GLN A 83 6.99 18.53 5.05
C GLN A 83 8.38 18.83 4.50
N TYR A 84 9.41 18.10 4.93
CA TYR A 84 10.81 18.36 4.57
C TYR A 84 11.64 17.08 4.49
N GLY A 85 12.65 17.10 3.62
CA GLY A 85 13.66 16.06 3.50
C GLY A 85 13.20 14.80 2.77
N ASP A 86 14.14 13.91 2.58
CA ASP A 86 13.86 12.59 2.02
C ASP A 86 13.29 11.67 3.09
N VAL A 87 12.17 11.03 2.78
CA VAL A 87 11.51 10.10 3.68
C VAL A 87 11.19 8.80 2.96
N TYR A 88 11.51 7.71 3.64
CA TYR A 88 11.31 6.34 3.16
C TYR A 88 10.38 5.59 4.09
N TRP A 89 9.51 4.79 3.50
CA TRP A 89 8.54 3.98 4.21
C TRP A 89 8.53 2.56 3.70
N ASN A 90 8.36 1.64 4.63
CA ASN A 90 7.95 0.28 4.32
C ASN A 90 6.53 0.06 4.83
N PRO A 91 5.79 -0.89 4.27
CA PRO A 91 4.51 -1.28 4.82
C PRO A 91 4.68 -2.09 6.11
N THR A 92 3.56 -2.38 6.77
CA THR A 92 3.50 -3.21 7.97
C THR A 92 3.75 -4.69 7.70
N MET A 93 3.73 -5.10 6.43
CA MET A 93 3.95 -6.49 5.99
C MET A 93 5.05 -6.55 4.94
N GLU A 94 5.86 -7.59 5.02
CA GLU A 94 6.79 -8.01 3.97
C GLU A 94 6.06 -8.91 2.98
N LEU A 95 6.60 -9.04 1.77
CA LEU A 95 6.13 -10.05 0.84
C LEU A 95 6.61 -11.43 1.32
N PRO A 96 5.75 -12.44 1.29
CA PRO A 96 6.18 -13.82 1.46
C PRO A 96 7.20 -14.24 0.43
N THR A 97 7.92 -15.33 0.72
CA THR A 97 8.97 -15.89 -0.13
C THR A 97 8.46 -16.64 -1.36
N THR A 98 7.15 -16.68 -1.56
CA THR A 98 6.47 -17.33 -2.68
C THR A 98 5.21 -16.56 -3.08
N GLY A 99 4.68 -16.85 -4.26
CA GLY A 99 3.40 -16.31 -4.73
C GLY A 99 3.53 -15.02 -5.53
N LYS A 100 2.37 -14.45 -5.83
CA LYS A 100 2.23 -13.23 -6.65
C LYS A 100 1.55 -12.15 -5.85
N TRP A 101 2.13 -10.97 -5.88
CA TRP A 101 1.73 -9.84 -5.03
C TRP A 101 1.56 -8.58 -5.87
N TYR A 102 0.52 -7.79 -5.58
CA TYR A 102 0.25 -6.56 -6.28
C TYR A 102 -0.16 -5.44 -5.31
N TRP A 103 0.28 -4.24 -5.59
CA TRP A 103 -0.16 -3.02 -4.90
C TRP A 103 -0.13 -1.84 -5.85
N GLU A 104 -0.83 -0.80 -5.49
CA GLU A 104 -0.88 0.46 -6.22
C GLU A 104 -0.38 1.62 -5.38
N CYS A 105 0.22 2.59 -6.03
CA CYS A 105 0.76 3.79 -5.42
C CYS A 105 0.38 5.02 -6.23
N TYR A 106 0.13 6.10 -5.54
CA TYR A 106 -0.11 7.39 -6.12
C TYR A 106 0.69 8.45 -5.38
N GLY A 107 1.22 9.44 -6.10
CA GLY A 107 1.93 10.59 -5.53
C GLY A 107 1.53 11.87 -6.23
N ASP A 108 1.44 12.96 -5.48
CA ASP A 108 1.07 14.30 -5.98
C ASP A 108 2.26 15.10 -6.50
N ALA A 109 3.47 14.55 -6.44
CA ALA A 109 4.69 15.21 -6.93
C ALA A 109 5.56 14.26 -7.76
N ASN A 110 6.33 14.83 -8.68
CA ASN A 110 7.29 14.07 -9.49
C ASN A 110 8.47 13.53 -8.67
N SER A 111 8.65 14.02 -7.45
CA SER A 111 9.69 13.59 -6.52
C SER A 111 9.34 12.31 -5.74
N THR A 112 8.16 11.74 -5.98
CA THR A 112 7.78 10.46 -5.37
C THR A 112 8.42 9.28 -6.10
N ARG A 113 8.72 8.22 -5.35
CA ARG A 113 9.31 6.99 -5.85
C ARG A 113 8.63 5.80 -5.21
N PHE A 114 8.41 4.76 -6.01
CA PHE A 114 7.73 3.55 -5.58
C PHE A 114 8.48 2.33 -6.08
N GLY A 115 8.57 1.28 -5.27
CA GLY A 115 9.33 0.12 -5.68
C GLY A 115 9.37 -1.03 -4.68
N LEU A 116 10.43 -1.82 -4.79
CA LEU A 116 10.69 -3.00 -3.99
C LEU A 116 12.13 -2.98 -3.46
N LEU A 117 12.29 -3.02 -2.15
CA LEU A 117 13.57 -3.19 -1.47
C LEU A 117 13.85 -4.68 -1.27
N MET A 118 15.07 -5.11 -1.59
CA MET A 118 15.49 -6.51 -1.58
C MET A 118 16.59 -6.79 -0.53
N GLU A 119 16.97 -5.81 0.27
CA GLU A 119 18.04 -5.95 1.28
C GLU A 119 17.65 -5.31 2.60
N ASP A 120 18.15 -5.85 3.73
CA ASP A 120 18.02 -5.19 5.01
C ASP A 120 19.03 -4.06 5.16
N ARG A 121 18.53 -2.96 5.69
CA ARG A 121 19.38 -1.84 6.12
C ARG A 121 18.97 -1.39 7.51
N PRO A 122 19.12 -2.27 8.52
CA PRO A 122 18.77 -1.93 9.89
C PRO A 122 19.67 -0.80 10.38
N GLY A 123 19.08 0.22 10.98
CA GLY A 123 19.80 1.22 11.75
C GLY A 123 20.56 2.28 10.98
N THR A 124 20.37 2.40 9.67
CA THR A 124 20.91 3.55 8.93
C THR A 124 19.95 4.74 9.05
N THR A 125 20.47 5.89 9.45
CA THR A 125 19.71 7.16 9.49
C THR A 125 19.36 7.67 8.09
N ASN A 126 19.81 7.00 7.05
CA ASN A 126 19.49 7.27 5.66
C ASN A 126 19.46 5.94 4.89
N PRO A 127 18.28 5.41 4.55
CA PRO A 127 18.15 4.22 3.72
C PRO A 127 18.38 4.53 2.24
N THR A 128 18.93 5.70 1.90
CA THR A 128 19.33 5.93 0.52
C THR A 128 20.19 4.74 0.12
N PRO A 129 19.72 3.90 -0.79
CA PRO A 129 20.56 2.84 -1.29
C PRO A 129 21.85 3.47 -1.78
N THR A 130 22.98 2.95 -1.36
CA THR A 130 24.27 3.33 -1.99
C THR A 130 24.23 2.84 -3.43
N THR A 131 24.94 3.51 -4.31
CA THR A 131 25.07 3.06 -5.71
C THR A 131 25.31 1.55 -5.77
N GLY A 132 24.47 0.85 -6.53
CA GLY A 132 24.50 -0.62 -6.60
C GLY A 132 23.62 -1.36 -5.58
N GLY A 133 22.92 -0.65 -4.70
CA GLY A 133 21.98 -1.28 -3.75
C GLY A 133 20.82 -2.03 -4.42
N LYS A 134 20.40 -3.13 -3.81
CA LYS A 134 19.35 -4.04 -4.34
C LYS A 134 17.96 -3.45 -4.14
N ILE A 135 17.59 -2.49 -4.98
CA ILE A 135 16.30 -1.83 -4.97
C ILE A 135 15.80 -1.60 -6.39
N TRP A 136 14.59 -2.02 -6.66
CA TRP A 136 13.81 -1.62 -7.81
C TRP A 136 12.94 -0.42 -7.47
N TYR A 137 12.95 0.63 -8.28
CA TYR A 137 12.06 1.76 -8.08
C TYR A 137 11.76 2.51 -9.39
N TRP A 138 10.63 3.20 -9.42
CA TRP A 138 10.22 4.09 -10.50
C TRP A 138 10.10 5.52 -9.97
N ASP A 139 10.72 6.46 -10.66
CA ASP A 139 10.76 7.88 -10.30
C ASP A 139 10.72 8.81 -11.54
N SER A 140 11.07 10.09 -11.32
CA SER A 140 11.17 11.10 -12.38
C SER A 140 12.29 10.86 -13.39
N ASN A 141 13.16 9.88 -13.21
CA ASN A 141 14.20 9.50 -14.18
C ASN A 141 13.83 8.22 -14.94
N GLY A 142 12.83 7.47 -14.46
CA GLY A 142 12.39 6.21 -15.03
C GLY A 142 12.45 5.05 -14.05
N VAL A 143 12.32 3.83 -14.55
CA VAL A 143 12.51 2.61 -13.75
C VAL A 143 13.99 2.35 -13.58
N ASN A 144 14.40 2.06 -12.36
CA ASN A 144 15.79 1.92 -11.95
C ASN A 144 16.05 0.57 -11.26
N TYR A 145 17.18 -0.08 -11.61
CA TYR A 145 17.79 -1.21 -10.89
C TYR A 145 19.22 -1.47 -11.39
N PRO A 146 20.21 -1.75 -10.53
CA PRO A 146 20.21 -1.42 -9.11
C PRO A 146 20.11 0.08 -8.89
N TYR A 147 20.12 0.54 -7.65
CA TYR A 147 19.96 1.97 -7.33
C TYR A 147 20.84 2.87 -8.20
N GLY A 148 20.20 3.88 -8.81
CA GLY A 148 20.88 4.85 -9.66
C GLY A 148 21.11 4.42 -11.11
N THR A 149 20.70 3.21 -11.50
CA THR A 149 20.83 2.74 -12.88
C THR A 149 19.47 2.67 -13.55
N VAL A 150 19.22 3.56 -14.52
CA VAL A 150 17.97 3.59 -15.28
C VAL A 150 17.93 2.43 -16.28
N VAL A 151 16.93 1.56 -16.16
CA VAL A 151 16.68 0.42 -17.07
C VAL A 151 15.52 0.68 -18.03
N ASN A 152 14.64 1.64 -17.70
CA ASN A 152 13.59 2.15 -18.59
C ASN A 152 13.41 3.64 -18.33
N GLY A 153 13.58 4.47 -19.35
CA GLY A 153 13.56 5.93 -19.25
C GLY A 153 12.15 6.57 -19.19
N THR A 154 11.09 5.78 -19.06
CA THR A 154 9.75 6.35 -18.90
C THR A 154 9.58 6.89 -17.49
N VAL A 155 9.47 8.20 -17.38
CA VAL A 155 9.42 8.92 -16.10
C VAL A 155 8.07 8.77 -15.38
N TYR A 156 8.12 8.73 -14.05
CA TYR A 156 6.96 8.96 -13.21
C TYR A 156 6.58 10.44 -13.23
N THR A 157 5.30 10.72 -13.28
CA THR A 157 4.76 12.09 -13.21
C THR A 157 3.64 12.16 -12.17
N SER A 158 3.53 13.31 -11.50
CA SER A 158 2.43 13.58 -10.56
C SER A 158 1.08 13.17 -11.14
N GLY A 159 0.26 12.56 -10.32
CA GLY A 159 -1.07 12.10 -10.71
C GLY A 159 -1.12 10.73 -11.40
N THR A 160 0.03 10.14 -11.73
CA THR A 160 0.10 8.78 -12.27
C THR A 160 -0.16 7.75 -11.16
N ILE A 161 -0.98 6.75 -11.43
CA ILE A 161 -1.07 5.56 -10.58
C ILE A 161 -0.02 4.56 -11.05
N CYS A 162 0.89 4.22 -10.14
CA CYS A 162 1.91 3.20 -10.32
C CYS A 162 1.38 1.89 -9.76
N GLY A 163 1.15 0.89 -10.61
CA GLY A 163 0.93 -0.48 -10.17
C GLY A 163 2.27 -1.22 -10.12
N ILE A 164 2.47 -2.04 -9.10
CA ILE A 164 3.65 -2.90 -8.96
C ILE A 164 3.18 -4.32 -8.72
N GLY A 165 3.59 -5.23 -9.61
CA GLY A 165 3.35 -6.66 -9.48
C GLY A 165 4.66 -7.39 -9.25
N VAL A 166 4.69 -8.31 -8.30
CA VAL A 166 5.85 -9.17 -8.00
C VAL A 166 5.43 -10.63 -8.10
N ASP A 167 6.07 -11.37 -8.97
CA ASP A 167 5.99 -12.83 -9.05
C ASP A 167 7.27 -13.39 -8.43
N VAL A 168 7.17 -13.76 -7.14
CA VAL A 168 8.35 -14.24 -6.39
C VAL A 168 8.82 -15.58 -6.93
N ASP A 169 7.90 -16.43 -7.35
CA ASP A 169 8.23 -17.77 -7.88
C ASP A 169 8.96 -17.69 -9.23
N ALA A 170 8.55 -16.75 -10.08
CA ALA A 170 9.22 -16.47 -11.35
C ALA A 170 10.46 -15.56 -11.21
N GLY A 171 10.63 -14.88 -10.07
CA GLY A 171 11.68 -13.89 -9.87
C GLY A 171 11.48 -12.60 -10.65
N GLU A 172 10.23 -12.19 -10.88
CA GLU A 172 9.88 -11.04 -11.71
C GLU A 172 9.28 -9.90 -10.88
N ILE A 173 9.62 -8.67 -11.26
CA ILE A 173 8.92 -7.45 -10.86
C ILE A 173 8.39 -6.72 -12.09
N LYS A 174 7.17 -6.23 -12.02
CA LYS A 174 6.49 -5.51 -13.10
C LYS A 174 6.02 -4.15 -12.62
N PHE A 175 6.31 -3.13 -13.40
CA PHE A 175 5.80 -1.77 -13.20
C PHE A 175 4.71 -1.46 -14.22
N TYR A 176 3.61 -0.88 -13.73
CA TYR A 176 2.46 -0.49 -14.54
C TYR A 176 2.23 1.02 -14.43
N LYS A 177 2.04 1.67 -15.57
CA LYS A 177 1.66 3.08 -15.65
C LYS A 177 0.17 3.17 -15.99
N ASN A 178 -0.64 3.61 -15.04
CA ASN A 178 -2.09 3.71 -15.23
C ASN A 178 -2.70 2.41 -15.79
N GLY A 179 -2.38 1.28 -15.16
CA GLY A 179 -2.86 -0.06 -15.53
C GLY A 179 -2.18 -0.70 -16.75
N VAL A 180 -1.30 0.01 -17.45
CA VAL A 180 -0.59 -0.52 -18.62
C VAL A 180 0.83 -0.94 -18.22
N LEU A 181 1.23 -2.17 -18.59
CA LEU A 181 2.58 -2.68 -18.33
C LEU A 181 3.63 -1.75 -18.94
N LEU A 182 4.52 -1.27 -18.11
CA LEU A 182 5.62 -0.39 -18.47
C LEU A 182 6.94 -1.14 -18.63
N TYR A 183 7.28 -1.97 -17.64
CA TYR A 183 8.56 -2.65 -17.57
C TYR A 183 8.46 -3.95 -16.77
N THR A 184 9.27 -4.95 -17.15
CA THR A 184 9.46 -6.20 -16.40
C THR A 184 10.95 -6.38 -16.09
N GLY A 185 11.27 -6.48 -14.80
CA GLY A 185 12.58 -6.92 -14.30
C GLY A 185 12.54 -8.40 -13.94
N THR A 186 13.64 -9.13 -14.18
CA THR A 186 13.68 -10.60 -14.06
C THR A 186 14.78 -11.11 -13.14
N ASN A 187 15.38 -10.27 -12.31
CA ASN A 187 16.57 -10.65 -11.54
C ASN A 187 16.29 -10.92 -10.06
N LEU A 188 15.06 -10.96 -9.58
CA LEU A 188 14.80 -11.13 -8.14
C LEU A 188 15.51 -12.36 -7.59
N ASN A 189 15.41 -13.50 -8.27
CA ASN A 189 15.99 -14.77 -7.79
C ASN A 189 17.51 -14.86 -7.97
N SER A 190 18.08 -14.23 -9.02
CA SER A 190 19.50 -14.32 -9.33
C SER A 190 20.39 -13.47 -8.42
N GLU A 191 19.85 -12.36 -7.90
CA GLU A 191 20.57 -11.42 -7.04
C GLU A 191 20.62 -11.87 -5.57
N GLY A 192 19.74 -12.80 -5.19
CA GLY A 192 19.50 -13.14 -3.79
C GLY A 192 18.88 -11.97 -3.03
N TYR A 193 17.96 -12.24 -2.16
CA TYR A 193 17.35 -11.23 -1.29
C TYR A 193 17.24 -11.78 0.14
N GLU A 194 17.35 -10.89 1.12
CA GLU A 194 17.11 -11.24 2.53
C GLU A 194 15.62 -11.18 2.82
N PHE A 195 14.94 -10.18 2.24
CA PHE A 195 13.50 -10.02 2.25
C PHE A 195 13.05 -9.11 1.10
N LEU A 196 11.76 -9.12 0.85
CA LEU A 196 11.09 -8.31 -0.17
C LEU A 196 10.11 -7.38 0.53
N ARG A 197 10.38 -6.07 0.46
CA ARG A 197 9.51 -5.05 1.05
C ARG A 197 9.11 -4.01 0.00
N PRO A 198 7.84 -3.72 -0.19
CA PRO A 198 7.45 -2.52 -0.89
C PRO A 198 8.13 -1.30 -0.27
N ILE A 199 8.57 -0.37 -1.08
CA ILE A 199 9.17 0.88 -0.62
C ILE A 199 8.45 2.07 -1.23
N PHE A 200 8.24 3.06 -0.39
CA PHE A 200 7.65 4.35 -0.71
C PHE A 200 8.64 5.42 -0.31
N TRP A 201 8.93 6.32 -1.22
CA TRP A 201 9.90 7.37 -0.98
C TRP A 201 9.42 8.68 -1.58
N HIS A 202 9.47 9.75 -0.83
CA HIS A 202 9.18 11.07 -1.33
C HIS A 202 10.03 12.15 -0.65
N THR A 203 10.11 13.29 -1.30
CA THR A 203 10.83 14.46 -0.83
C THR A 203 9.87 15.56 -0.37
N ASP A 204 10.42 16.72 -0.09
CA ASP A 204 9.74 17.89 0.47
C ASP A 204 8.35 18.20 -0.11
N GLY A 205 7.40 18.44 0.77
CA GLY A 205 6.10 19.00 0.45
C GLY A 205 5.19 18.09 -0.39
N SER A 206 5.49 16.79 -0.47
CA SER A 206 4.72 15.85 -1.27
C SER A 206 3.89 14.89 -0.44
N THR A 207 2.87 14.33 -1.06
CA THR A 207 2.00 13.32 -0.47
C THR A 207 2.05 12.05 -1.31
N ILE A 208 2.03 10.91 -0.64
CA ILE A 208 1.83 9.61 -1.27
C ILE A 208 0.63 8.91 -0.68
N TRP A 209 0.00 8.09 -1.50
CA TRP A 209 -1.06 7.17 -1.12
C TRP A 209 -0.67 5.77 -1.56
N ALA A 210 -0.96 4.79 -0.71
CA ALA A 210 -0.78 3.38 -0.98
C ALA A 210 -2.13 2.69 -1.00
N ASN A 211 -2.31 1.76 -1.93
CA ASN A 211 -3.43 0.83 -1.95
C ASN A 211 -2.88 -0.60 -2.05
N PHE A 212 -3.03 -1.36 -0.98
CA PHE A 212 -2.67 -2.79 -0.94
C PHE A 212 -3.89 -3.69 -1.18
N GLY A 213 -5.00 -3.08 -1.63
CA GLY A 213 -6.27 -3.72 -1.87
C GLY A 213 -7.42 -3.22 -0.99
N GLN A 214 -7.22 -2.13 -0.21
CA GLN A 214 -8.25 -1.60 0.69
C GLN A 214 -9.14 -0.55 0.04
N ASP A 215 -8.59 0.28 -0.87
CA ASP A 215 -9.27 1.49 -1.33
C ASP A 215 -8.77 1.94 -2.70
N SER A 216 -9.56 1.68 -3.73
CA SER A 216 -9.28 2.11 -5.11
C SER A 216 -9.40 3.62 -5.32
N THR A 217 -9.97 4.35 -4.38
CA THR A 217 -10.17 5.80 -4.50
C THR A 217 -8.98 6.61 -4.00
N PHE A 218 -8.02 5.97 -3.34
CA PHE A 218 -6.91 6.64 -2.66
C PHE A 218 -7.43 7.73 -1.72
N ALA A 219 -8.30 7.34 -0.78
CA ALA A 219 -8.99 8.24 0.16
C ALA A 219 -9.77 9.35 -0.53
N GLY A 220 -10.55 9.01 -1.54
CA GLY A 220 -11.37 9.96 -2.30
C GLY A 220 -10.59 10.91 -3.22
N THR A 221 -9.25 10.76 -3.30
CA THR A 221 -8.39 11.60 -4.16
C THR A 221 -8.61 11.31 -5.65
N LYS A 222 -8.98 10.09 -5.97
CA LYS A 222 -9.37 9.64 -7.31
C LYS A 222 -10.86 9.31 -7.34
N ALA A 223 -11.53 9.69 -8.42
CA ALA A 223 -12.84 9.11 -8.70
C ALA A 223 -12.66 7.59 -8.77
N GLY A 224 -13.59 6.83 -8.16
CA GLY A 224 -13.43 5.39 -8.00
C GLY A 224 -12.98 4.69 -9.28
N GLY A 225 -12.01 3.82 -9.14
CA GLY A 225 -11.48 2.99 -10.22
C GLY A 225 -12.44 1.86 -10.60
N ALA A 226 -11.88 0.80 -11.19
CA ALA A 226 -12.67 -0.37 -11.58
C ALA A 226 -13.19 -1.18 -10.37
N ALA A 227 -12.80 -0.85 -9.13
CA ALA A 227 -13.02 -1.66 -7.93
C ALA A 227 -12.60 -3.12 -8.20
N ALA A 228 -11.43 -3.27 -8.82
CA ALA A 228 -10.98 -4.56 -9.32
C ALA A 228 -10.45 -5.43 -8.19
N GLN A 229 -10.78 -6.71 -8.24
CA GLN A 229 -10.30 -7.71 -7.29
C GLN A 229 -9.09 -8.45 -7.84
N ASP A 230 -8.32 -9.04 -6.94
CA ASP A 230 -7.21 -9.94 -7.26
C ASP A 230 -7.73 -11.33 -7.73
N ALA A 231 -6.80 -12.26 -7.98
CA ALA A 231 -7.13 -13.62 -8.42
C ALA A 231 -7.93 -14.42 -7.36
N ASN A 232 -7.96 -13.99 -6.11
CA ASN A 232 -8.72 -14.60 -5.01
C ASN A 232 -10.10 -13.96 -4.81
N ASN A 233 -10.49 -13.02 -5.66
CA ASN A 233 -11.69 -12.19 -5.55
C ASN A 233 -11.68 -11.33 -4.27
N VAL A 234 -10.53 -10.84 -3.90
CA VAL A 234 -10.29 -9.96 -2.75
C VAL A 234 -9.68 -8.65 -3.26
N GLY A 235 -9.87 -7.59 -2.51
CA GLY A 235 -9.28 -6.31 -2.82
C GLY A 235 -10.21 -5.34 -3.56
N ASP A 236 -9.82 -4.09 -3.51
CA ASP A 236 -10.43 -2.95 -4.20
C ASP A 236 -9.29 -2.14 -4.84
N PHE A 237 -8.89 -2.54 -6.05
CA PHE A 237 -7.83 -1.88 -6.81
C PHE A 237 -8.40 -0.92 -7.85
N TYR A 238 -7.65 0.16 -8.12
CA TYR A 238 -8.05 1.13 -9.15
C TYR A 238 -7.98 0.53 -10.55
N TYR A 239 -6.92 -0.22 -10.85
CA TYR A 239 -6.79 -1.03 -12.06
C TYR A 239 -6.80 -2.52 -11.72
N ALA A 240 -7.23 -3.33 -12.69
CA ALA A 240 -7.20 -4.77 -12.51
C ALA A 240 -5.76 -5.26 -12.27
N PRO A 241 -5.50 -5.99 -11.17
CA PRO A 241 -4.22 -6.65 -10.96
C PRO A 241 -3.85 -7.54 -12.15
N PRO A 242 -2.56 -7.76 -12.41
CA PRO A 242 -2.15 -8.69 -13.46
C PRO A 242 -2.67 -10.11 -13.20
N ALA A 243 -2.87 -10.88 -14.26
CA ALA A 243 -3.40 -12.23 -14.14
C ALA A 243 -2.60 -13.09 -13.13
N GLY A 244 -3.31 -13.67 -12.19
CA GLY A 244 -2.77 -14.54 -11.15
C GLY A 244 -2.20 -13.80 -9.91
N HIS A 245 -2.28 -12.47 -9.88
CA HIS A 245 -1.96 -11.66 -8.69
C HIS A 245 -3.21 -11.45 -7.86
#